data_79d6c0a878e64f9a6fe8492e4f4b7050
#
_entry.id   79d6c0a878e64f9a6fe8492e4f4b7050
#
_cell.length_a   1.000
_cell.length_b   1.000
_cell.length_c   1.000
_cell.angle_alpha   90.00
_cell.angle_beta   90.00
_cell.angle_gamma   90.00
#
_symmetry.space_group_name_H-M   'P 1'
#
loop_
_entity.id
_entity.type
_entity.pdbx_description
1 polymer ?
#
loop_
_entity_poly.entity_id
_entity_poly.type
_entity_poly.pdbx_seq_one_letter_code
_entity_poly.pdbx_strand_id
1 'polypeptide(L)'
;MMTQINLAFMFTMLFLFSCNASVDSSLSNTQNKTQIQTPAMILIDSSCRGTLYQDLCFRCLRKFSNFTIDGPQHLAHVALSVSLYKALDTRGYLLKVAKEFEAIKDNTFVYQTVLDCVKQITDSVDELSQAIKELRRLNKRNDSGISDDFLWHISNVETWVSTALTDASYCVESFPGHRMSKRTAAIKVKAKNVAEVTSNALALFHRYASRYRAAAEARNANKHN
;
A
#
# COMPACT_ATOMS: atom_id res chain seq x y z
N MET A 1 -12.62 -20.61 19.35
CA MET A 1 -12.98 -19.33 19.99
C MET A 1 -12.79 -18.24 18.92
N MET A 2 -13.84 -17.94 18.16
CA MET A 2 -13.86 -16.84 17.20
C MET A 2 -13.93 -15.53 17.97
N THR A 3 -12.87 -14.75 17.93
CA THR A 3 -12.86 -13.38 18.46
C THR A 3 -13.85 -12.53 17.66
N GLN A 4 -14.89 -12.08 18.30
CA GLN A 4 -15.80 -11.06 17.79
C GLN A 4 -14.97 -9.79 17.51
N ILE A 5 -14.62 -9.59 16.27
CA ILE A 5 -14.06 -8.32 15.81
C ILE A 5 -15.19 -7.30 15.90
N ASN A 6 -15.05 -6.37 16.81
CA ASN A 6 -16.06 -5.37 17.13
C ASN A 6 -16.43 -4.61 15.85
N LEU A 7 -17.70 -4.68 15.43
CA LEU A 7 -18.22 -4.09 14.17
C LEU A 7 -17.91 -2.59 14.08
N ALA A 8 -17.88 -1.89 15.23
CA ALA A 8 -17.49 -0.48 15.33
C ALA A 8 -16.01 -0.25 14.94
N PHE A 9 -15.11 -1.19 15.26
CA PHE A 9 -13.70 -1.10 14.85
C PHE A 9 -13.54 -1.30 13.33
N MET A 10 -14.34 -2.15 12.73
CA MET A 10 -14.40 -2.33 11.27
C MET A 10 -14.93 -1.06 10.58
N PHE A 11 -15.95 -0.40 11.12
CA PHE A 11 -16.50 0.84 10.56
C PHE A 11 -15.53 2.02 10.69
N THR A 12 -14.84 2.19 11.80
CA THR A 12 -13.82 3.23 11.95
C THR A 12 -12.62 3.02 11.03
N MET A 13 -12.21 1.77 10.81
CA MET A 13 -11.17 1.43 9.82
C MET A 13 -11.60 1.75 8.39
N LEU A 14 -12.86 1.51 8.01
CA LEU A 14 -13.39 1.82 6.67
C LEU A 14 -13.29 3.32 6.34
N PHE A 15 -13.55 4.21 7.30
CA PHE A 15 -13.42 5.66 7.10
C PHE A 15 -11.95 6.13 7.03
N LEU A 16 -11.04 5.48 7.74
CA LEU A 16 -9.62 5.84 7.74
C LEU A 16 -8.92 5.53 6.41
N PHE A 17 -9.38 4.50 5.68
CA PHE A 17 -8.72 4.03 4.47
C PHE A 17 -9.24 4.66 3.16
N SER A 18 -10.23 5.56 3.20
CA SER A 18 -10.73 6.25 2.01
C SER A 18 -9.73 7.30 1.53
N CYS A 19 -8.66 6.88 0.85
CA CYS A 19 -7.81 7.79 0.11
C CYS A 19 -7.93 7.50 -1.39
N ASN A 20 -8.62 8.38 -2.10
CA ASN A 20 -8.82 8.28 -3.54
C ASN A 20 -7.94 9.31 -4.26
N ALA A 21 -7.54 8.98 -5.48
CA ALA A 21 -6.79 9.86 -6.37
C ALA A 21 -7.67 10.99 -6.98
N SER A 22 -8.77 11.38 -6.34
CA SER A 22 -9.63 12.46 -6.82
C SER A 22 -8.89 13.79 -6.72
N VAL A 23 -8.76 14.45 -7.84
CA VAL A 23 -8.33 15.84 -7.94
C VAL A 23 -9.45 16.71 -7.36
N ASP A 24 -9.36 17.09 -6.10
CA ASP A 24 -10.16 18.18 -5.58
C ASP A 24 -9.55 19.50 -6.08
N SER A 25 -10.08 19.96 -7.20
CA SER A 25 -9.90 21.32 -7.69
C SER A 25 -10.82 22.24 -6.89
N SER A 26 -10.48 22.55 -5.65
CA SER A 26 -10.92 23.74 -4.93
C SER A 26 -10.48 23.63 -3.46
N LEU A 27 -9.51 24.43 -3.06
CA LEU A 27 -9.63 25.40 -1.97
C LEU A 27 -8.28 26.10 -1.74
N SER A 28 -8.10 27.18 -2.49
CA SER A 28 -7.43 28.33 -1.93
C SER A 28 -8.38 28.94 -0.89
N ASN A 29 -8.17 28.66 0.37
CA ASN A 29 -8.64 29.57 1.40
C ASN A 29 -7.66 29.59 2.58
N THR A 30 -6.96 30.69 2.65
CA THR A 30 -6.08 31.17 3.69
C THR A 30 -6.80 31.12 5.03
N GLN A 31 -6.46 30.14 5.85
CA GLN A 31 -6.62 30.29 7.29
C GLN A 31 -5.33 29.85 7.96
N ASN A 32 -4.55 30.84 8.40
CA ASN A 32 -3.45 30.72 9.35
C ASN A 32 -4.00 30.20 10.69
N LYS A 33 -4.23 28.88 10.77
CA LYS A 33 -4.23 28.16 12.02
C LYS A 33 -2.86 27.57 12.17
N THR A 34 -2.08 28.06 13.13
CA THR A 34 -0.86 27.43 13.62
C THR A 34 -1.23 26.00 14.04
N GLN A 35 -1.23 25.07 13.11
CA GLN A 35 -1.51 23.67 13.37
C GLN A 35 -0.26 23.14 14.05
N ILE A 36 -0.34 22.85 15.34
CA ILE A 36 0.72 22.16 16.09
C ILE A 36 0.95 20.84 15.35
N GLN A 37 2.05 20.79 14.61
CA GLN A 37 2.41 19.58 13.87
C GLN A 37 2.85 18.51 14.87
N THR A 38 2.12 17.41 14.92
CA THR A 38 2.52 16.25 15.73
C THR A 38 3.83 15.64 15.19
N PRO A 39 4.66 15.00 16.02
CA PRO A 39 5.85 14.28 15.54
C PRO A 39 5.53 13.28 14.42
N ALA A 40 4.38 12.59 14.50
CA ALA A 40 3.89 11.70 13.45
C ALA A 40 3.62 12.44 12.14
N MET A 41 3.03 13.65 12.17
CA MET A 41 2.78 14.45 10.98
C MET A 41 4.08 14.89 10.31
N ILE A 42 5.09 15.31 11.08
CA ILE A 42 6.41 15.68 10.57
C ILE A 42 7.09 14.48 9.90
N LEU A 43 7.04 13.31 10.54
CA LEU A 43 7.60 12.07 9.97
C LEU A 43 6.90 11.68 8.66
N ILE A 44 5.57 11.75 8.60
CA ILE A 44 4.79 11.46 7.41
C ILE A 44 5.18 12.42 6.26
N ASP A 45 5.15 13.74 6.52
CA ASP A 45 5.45 14.74 5.51
C ASP A 45 6.87 14.56 4.95
N SER A 46 7.87 14.48 5.81
CA SER A 46 9.27 14.30 5.40
C SER A 46 9.50 12.98 4.64
N SER A 47 8.78 11.92 5.02
CA SER A 47 8.90 10.62 4.36
C SER A 47 8.19 10.58 3.00
N CYS A 48 7.02 11.20 2.87
CA CYS A 48 6.27 11.23 1.62
C CYS A 48 6.93 12.06 0.52
N ARG A 49 7.70 13.10 0.87
CA ARG A 49 8.45 13.93 -0.12
C ARG A 49 9.40 13.15 -1.02
N GLY A 50 9.83 11.98 -0.64
CA GLY A 50 10.72 11.16 -1.45
C GLY A 50 10.03 9.96 -2.09
N THR A 51 8.71 9.94 -2.15
CA THR A 51 7.95 8.92 -2.88
C THR A 51 7.53 9.45 -4.24
N LEU A 52 7.20 8.53 -5.17
CA LEU A 52 6.79 8.92 -6.52
C LEU A 52 5.45 9.67 -6.53
N TYR A 53 4.52 9.27 -5.67
CA TYR A 53 3.17 9.85 -5.56
C TYR A 53 3.01 10.59 -4.24
N GLN A 54 3.74 11.70 -4.09
CA GLN A 54 3.88 12.43 -2.82
C GLN A 54 2.54 12.86 -2.22
N ASP A 55 1.68 13.53 -3.01
CA ASP A 55 0.37 13.99 -2.55
C ASP A 55 -0.54 12.85 -2.11
N LEU A 56 -0.53 11.73 -2.84
CA LEU A 56 -1.29 10.55 -2.49
C LEU A 56 -0.76 9.92 -1.21
N CYS A 57 0.57 9.81 -1.08
CA CYS A 57 1.24 9.35 0.14
C CYS A 57 0.78 10.15 1.35
N PHE A 58 0.88 11.47 1.28
CA PHE A 58 0.49 12.36 2.37
C PHE A 58 -1.01 12.26 2.68
N ARG A 59 -1.89 12.32 1.67
CA ARG A 59 -3.35 12.20 1.89
C ARG A 59 -3.75 10.89 2.55
N CYS A 60 -3.09 9.79 2.19
CA CYS A 60 -3.38 8.48 2.78
C CYS A 60 -2.89 8.38 4.22
N LEU A 61 -1.67 8.83 4.49
CA LEU A 61 -1.00 8.58 5.78
C LEU A 61 -1.32 9.65 6.83
N ARG A 62 -1.63 10.90 6.46
CA ARG A 62 -1.98 11.96 7.42
C ARG A 62 -3.17 11.61 8.34
N LYS A 63 -4.03 10.71 7.91
CA LYS A 63 -5.16 10.23 8.72
C LYS A 63 -4.71 9.46 9.95
N PHE A 64 -3.47 8.98 9.93
CA PHE A 64 -2.82 8.27 11.04
C PHE A 64 -1.97 9.18 11.92
N SER A 65 -1.95 10.50 11.66
CA SER A 65 -1.13 11.45 12.42
C SER A 65 -1.53 11.60 13.91
N ASN A 66 -2.75 11.19 14.25
CA ASN A 66 -3.24 11.16 15.63
C ASN A 66 -2.87 9.87 16.37
N PHE A 67 -2.30 8.88 15.66
CA PHE A 67 -1.80 7.66 16.26
C PHE A 67 -0.29 7.80 16.53
N THR A 68 0.20 7.08 17.52
CA THR A 68 1.63 7.01 17.77
C THR A 68 2.29 6.25 16.62
N ILE A 69 3.13 6.95 15.85
CA ILE A 69 3.98 6.35 14.82
C ILE A 69 5.41 6.41 15.32
N ASP A 70 5.93 5.27 15.79
CA ASP A 70 7.19 5.15 16.52
C ASP A 70 8.42 5.09 15.59
N GLY A 71 8.30 5.63 14.38
CA GLY A 71 9.42 5.73 13.44
C GLY A 71 9.18 5.11 12.07
N PRO A 72 10.25 5.01 11.24
CA PRO A 72 10.13 4.63 9.83
C PRO A 72 9.57 3.22 9.61
N GLN A 73 9.87 2.27 10.50
CA GLN A 73 9.35 0.91 10.41
C GLN A 73 7.83 0.87 10.63
N HIS A 74 7.35 1.56 11.65
CA HIS A 74 5.91 1.67 11.92
C HIS A 74 5.20 2.39 10.77
N LEU A 75 5.81 3.46 10.23
CA LEU A 75 5.27 4.18 9.08
C LEU A 75 5.18 3.27 7.83
N ALA A 76 6.20 2.47 7.54
CA ALA A 76 6.18 1.48 6.45
C ALA A 76 5.07 0.43 6.67
N HIS A 77 4.89 -0.05 7.90
CA HIS A 77 3.81 -0.98 8.24
C HIS A 77 2.42 -0.37 8.00
N VAL A 78 2.21 0.89 8.38
CA VAL A 78 0.95 1.61 8.11
C VAL A 78 0.73 1.76 6.60
N ALA A 79 1.76 2.14 5.84
CA ALA A 79 1.67 2.29 4.39
C ALA A 79 1.33 0.97 3.68
N LEU A 80 1.97 -0.15 4.07
CA LEU A 80 1.63 -1.48 3.55
C LEU A 80 0.20 -1.90 3.91
N SER A 81 -0.27 -1.56 5.11
CA SER A 81 -1.64 -1.83 5.54
C SER A 81 -2.66 -1.03 4.70
N VAL A 82 -2.35 0.22 4.34
CA VAL A 82 -3.15 1.03 3.41
C VAL A 82 -3.20 0.37 2.03
N SER A 83 -2.06 -0.11 1.52
CA SER A 83 -1.98 -0.80 0.22
C SER A 83 -2.83 -2.07 0.21
N LEU A 84 -2.71 -2.90 1.24
CA LEU A 84 -3.52 -4.12 1.38
C LEU A 84 -5.03 -3.80 1.42
N TYR A 85 -5.42 -2.78 2.18
CA TYR A 85 -6.84 -2.37 2.22
C TYR A 85 -7.34 -1.95 0.84
N LYS A 86 -6.57 -1.17 0.08
CA LYS A 86 -6.92 -0.74 -1.28
C LYS A 86 -7.02 -1.92 -2.25
N ALA A 87 -6.12 -2.89 -2.15
CA ALA A 87 -6.18 -4.12 -2.94
C ALA A 87 -7.43 -4.95 -2.61
N LEU A 88 -7.77 -5.09 -1.32
CA LEU A 88 -8.99 -5.79 -0.87
C LEU A 88 -10.27 -5.10 -1.36
N ASP A 89 -10.37 -3.78 -1.25
CA ASP A 89 -11.51 -2.99 -1.75
C ASP A 89 -11.66 -3.15 -3.27
N THR A 90 -10.54 -3.08 -4.00
CA THR A 90 -10.50 -3.23 -5.46
C THR A 90 -10.90 -4.64 -5.87
N ARG A 91 -10.40 -5.68 -5.18
CA ARG A 91 -10.79 -7.07 -5.41
C ARG A 91 -12.29 -7.27 -5.21
N GLY A 92 -12.86 -6.73 -4.13
CA GLY A 92 -14.30 -6.81 -3.88
C GLY A 92 -15.13 -6.17 -4.98
N TYR A 93 -14.70 -5.01 -5.48
CA TYR A 93 -15.34 -4.35 -6.62
C TYR A 93 -15.25 -5.17 -7.91
N LEU A 94 -14.07 -5.72 -8.21
CA LEU A 94 -13.85 -6.56 -9.40
C LEU A 94 -14.70 -7.82 -9.39
N LEU A 95 -14.78 -8.51 -8.25
CA LEU A 95 -15.62 -9.71 -8.09
C LEU A 95 -17.10 -9.40 -8.31
N LYS A 96 -17.57 -8.23 -7.85
CA LYS A 96 -18.93 -7.78 -8.13
C LYS A 96 -19.16 -7.56 -9.61
N VAL A 97 -18.24 -6.87 -10.29
CA VAL A 97 -18.33 -6.61 -11.74
C VAL A 97 -18.27 -7.91 -12.54
N ALA A 98 -17.40 -8.85 -12.19
CA ALA A 98 -17.31 -10.15 -12.84
C ALA A 98 -18.63 -10.93 -12.76
N LYS A 99 -19.28 -10.96 -11.59
CA LYS A 99 -20.61 -11.58 -11.42
C LYS A 99 -21.70 -10.92 -12.27
N GLU A 100 -21.63 -9.61 -12.47
CA GLU A 100 -22.58 -8.90 -13.32
C GLU A 100 -22.41 -9.29 -14.79
N PHE A 101 -21.19 -9.49 -15.30
CA PHE A 101 -20.92 -10.01 -16.63
C PHE A 101 -21.37 -11.47 -16.78
N GLU A 102 -21.11 -12.31 -15.79
CA GLU A 102 -21.54 -13.70 -15.77
C GLU A 102 -23.09 -13.83 -15.85
N ALA A 103 -23.81 -12.99 -15.09
CA ALA A 103 -25.28 -13.00 -15.04
C ALA A 103 -25.93 -12.70 -16.39
N ILE A 104 -25.31 -11.86 -17.24
CA ILE A 104 -25.78 -11.53 -18.58
C ILE A 104 -25.18 -12.45 -19.67
N LYS A 105 -24.43 -13.48 -19.25
CA LYS A 105 -23.71 -14.41 -20.15
C LYS A 105 -22.81 -13.70 -21.17
N ASP A 106 -22.23 -12.58 -20.74
CA ASP A 106 -21.27 -11.82 -21.54
C ASP A 106 -19.94 -12.57 -21.56
N ASN A 107 -19.56 -13.07 -22.71
CA ASN A 107 -18.28 -13.76 -22.93
C ASN A 107 -17.35 -12.92 -23.82
N THR A 108 -17.42 -11.60 -23.68
CA THR A 108 -16.59 -10.67 -24.44
C THR A 108 -15.15 -10.66 -23.95
N PHE A 109 -14.25 -10.12 -24.79
CA PHE A 109 -12.87 -9.82 -24.41
C PHE A 109 -12.79 -8.98 -23.12
N VAL A 110 -13.74 -8.05 -22.92
CA VAL A 110 -13.81 -7.22 -21.71
C VAL A 110 -14.04 -8.06 -20.47
N TYR A 111 -14.92 -9.06 -20.53
CA TYR A 111 -15.15 -9.97 -19.41
C TYR A 111 -13.89 -10.76 -19.04
N GLN A 112 -13.19 -11.31 -20.04
CA GLN A 112 -11.92 -12.01 -19.80
C GLN A 112 -10.87 -11.09 -19.16
N THR A 113 -10.75 -9.84 -19.66
CA THR A 113 -9.87 -8.84 -19.05
C THR A 113 -10.24 -8.55 -17.60
N VAL A 114 -11.53 -8.53 -17.25
CA VAL A 114 -11.98 -8.35 -15.86
C VAL A 114 -11.58 -9.55 -15.00
N LEU A 115 -11.70 -10.78 -15.50
CA LEU A 115 -11.29 -11.99 -14.78
C LEU A 115 -9.76 -12.03 -14.53
N ASP A 116 -8.97 -11.67 -15.55
CA ASP A 116 -7.52 -11.55 -15.41
C ASP A 116 -7.14 -10.52 -14.35
N CYS A 117 -7.82 -9.37 -14.34
CA CYS A 117 -7.63 -8.34 -13.33
C CYS A 117 -8.06 -8.79 -11.92
N VAL A 118 -9.13 -9.60 -11.78
CA VAL A 118 -9.51 -10.25 -10.52
C VAL A 118 -8.34 -11.09 -9.99
N LYS A 119 -7.72 -11.90 -10.87
CA LYS A 119 -6.58 -12.74 -10.50
C LYS A 119 -5.42 -11.88 -10.04
N GLN A 120 -4.97 -10.91 -10.84
CA GLN A 120 -3.83 -10.05 -10.54
C GLN A 120 -4.01 -9.27 -9.23
N ILE A 121 -5.18 -8.69 -8.98
CA ILE A 121 -5.45 -7.98 -7.71
C ILE A 121 -5.56 -8.96 -6.54
N THR A 122 -5.98 -10.20 -6.76
CA THR A 122 -5.96 -11.24 -5.71
C THR A 122 -4.53 -11.62 -5.36
N ASP A 123 -3.67 -11.81 -6.36
CA ASP A 123 -2.23 -12.07 -6.17
C ASP A 123 -1.58 -10.90 -5.39
N SER A 124 -1.88 -9.63 -5.76
CA SER A 124 -1.44 -8.45 -5.00
C SER A 124 -1.87 -8.48 -3.52
N VAL A 125 -3.09 -8.93 -3.21
CA VAL A 125 -3.59 -9.07 -1.82
C VAL A 125 -2.77 -10.09 -1.05
N ASP A 126 -2.47 -11.23 -1.67
CA ASP A 126 -1.74 -12.32 -1.04
C ASP A 126 -0.28 -11.90 -0.78
N GLU A 127 0.37 -11.28 -1.74
CA GLU A 127 1.73 -10.76 -1.63
C GLU A 127 1.85 -9.68 -0.54
N LEU A 128 0.95 -8.70 -0.51
CA LEU A 128 0.93 -7.67 0.54
C LEU A 128 0.67 -8.27 1.93
N SER A 129 -0.16 -9.31 2.01
CA SER A 129 -0.43 -10.01 3.26
C SER A 129 0.82 -10.75 3.78
N GLN A 130 1.60 -11.37 2.89
CA GLN A 130 2.87 -12.01 3.22
C GLN A 130 3.90 -10.96 3.67
N ALA A 131 4.04 -9.86 2.93
CA ALA A 131 4.95 -8.77 3.28
C ALA A 131 4.67 -8.21 4.69
N ILE A 132 3.40 -8.00 5.05
CA ILE A 132 3.01 -7.52 6.37
C ILE A 132 3.32 -8.55 7.47
N LYS A 133 3.09 -9.84 7.21
CA LYS A 133 3.45 -10.91 8.16
C LYS A 133 4.95 -10.93 8.44
N GLU A 134 5.74 -10.78 7.39
CA GLU A 134 7.19 -10.79 7.48
C GLU A 134 7.72 -9.54 8.20
N LEU A 135 7.19 -8.38 7.90
CA LEU A 135 7.54 -7.15 8.61
C LEU A 135 7.24 -7.25 10.13
N ARG A 136 6.17 -7.94 10.52
CA ARG A 136 5.87 -8.23 11.93
C ARG A 136 6.90 -9.15 12.59
N ARG A 137 7.50 -10.08 11.84
CA ARG A 137 8.59 -10.93 12.34
C ARG A 137 9.86 -10.12 12.59
N LEU A 138 10.18 -9.19 11.69
CA LEU A 138 11.27 -8.23 11.90
C LEU A 138 11.12 -7.44 13.20
N ASN A 139 9.91 -7.00 13.54
CA ASN A 139 9.64 -6.24 14.76
C ASN A 139 9.95 -7.02 16.05
N LYS A 140 9.73 -8.33 16.05
CA LYS A 140 9.97 -9.17 17.22
C LYS A 140 11.45 -9.50 17.45
N ARG A 141 12.31 -9.28 16.45
CA ARG A 141 13.73 -9.68 16.46
C ARG A 141 14.72 -8.53 16.68
N ASN A 142 14.23 -7.30 16.85
CA ASN A 142 15.08 -6.12 17.00
C ASN A 142 16.08 -6.17 18.20
N ASP A 143 15.90 -7.11 19.13
CA ASP A 143 16.78 -7.26 20.30
C ASP A 143 18.07 -8.05 20.01
N SER A 144 18.18 -8.77 18.91
CA SER A 144 19.32 -9.65 18.61
C SER A 144 20.37 -9.09 17.61
N GLY A 145 20.17 -7.85 17.18
CA GLY A 145 21.09 -7.19 16.23
C GLY A 145 20.85 -7.58 14.77
N ILE A 146 21.62 -6.96 13.85
CA ILE A 146 21.53 -7.22 12.40
C ILE A 146 22.25 -8.52 12.10
N SER A 147 21.48 -9.52 11.66
CA SER A 147 21.98 -10.82 11.20
C SER A 147 21.67 -11.00 9.70
N ASP A 148 22.30 -12.00 9.07
CA ASP A 148 21.99 -12.37 7.67
C ASP A 148 20.51 -12.76 7.52
N ASP A 149 19.95 -13.43 8.52
CA ASP A 149 18.54 -13.78 8.61
C ASP A 149 17.64 -12.54 8.62
N PHE A 150 18.06 -11.45 9.31
CA PHE A 150 17.34 -10.18 9.31
C PHE A 150 17.33 -9.54 7.91
N LEU A 151 18.46 -9.53 7.21
CA LEU A 151 18.56 -9.00 5.85
C LEU A 151 17.76 -9.84 4.85
N TRP A 152 17.70 -11.15 5.05
CA TRP A 152 16.87 -12.05 4.25
C TRP A 152 15.37 -11.72 4.39
N HIS A 153 14.90 -11.48 5.60
CA HIS A 153 13.52 -11.05 5.86
C HIS A 153 13.19 -9.69 5.21
N ILE A 154 14.12 -8.73 5.27
CA ILE A 154 13.99 -7.45 4.55
C ILE A 154 13.81 -7.69 3.04
N SER A 155 14.65 -8.53 2.44
CA SER A 155 14.59 -8.84 1.01
C SER A 155 13.28 -9.53 0.62
N ASN A 156 12.74 -10.38 1.48
CA ASN A 156 11.44 -11.01 1.26
C ASN A 156 10.31 -9.97 1.22
N VAL A 157 10.27 -9.02 2.17
CA VAL A 157 9.26 -7.95 2.16
C VAL A 157 9.34 -7.14 0.87
N GLU A 158 10.55 -6.74 0.45
CA GLU A 158 10.74 -5.98 -0.79
C GLU A 158 10.26 -6.76 -2.03
N THR A 159 10.58 -8.04 -2.10
CA THR A 159 10.17 -8.92 -3.20
C THR A 159 8.65 -8.99 -3.29
N TRP A 160 7.99 -9.33 -2.21
CA TRP A 160 6.52 -9.45 -2.21
C TRP A 160 5.82 -8.13 -2.51
N VAL A 161 6.29 -6.99 -1.96
CA VAL A 161 5.69 -5.69 -2.26
C VAL A 161 5.92 -5.28 -3.73
N SER A 162 7.10 -5.60 -4.28
CA SER A 162 7.41 -5.36 -5.70
C SER A 162 6.53 -6.21 -6.62
N THR A 163 6.30 -7.47 -6.28
CA THR A 163 5.39 -8.36 -7.03
C THR A 163 3.97 -7.82 -6.98
N ALA A 164 3.46 -7.45 -5.81
CA ALA A 164 2.13 -6.86 -5.67
C ALA A 164 1.94 -5.57 -6.49
N LEU A 165 2.97 -4.73 -6.57
CA LEU A 165 2.97 -3.54 -7.42
C LEU A 165 2.89 -3.90 -8.90
N THR A 166 3.65 -4.91 -9.32
CA THR A 166 3.67 -5.40 -10.70
C THR A 166 2.31 -5.95 -11.11
N ASP A 167 1.70 -6.78 -10.28
CA ASP A 167 0.37 -7.36 -10.52
C ASP A 167 -0.70 -6.27 -10.66
N ALA A 168 -0.73 -5.30 -9.74
CA ALA A 168 -1.66 -4.18 -9.84
C ALA A 168 -1.43 -3.36 -11.12
N SER A 169 -0.18 -3.19 -11.57
CA SER A 169 0.17 -2.48 -12.79
C SER A 169 -0.29 -3.23 -14.03
N TYR A 170 -0.14 -4.55 -14.08
CA TYR A 170 -0.67 -5.38 -15.18
C TYR A 170 -2.18 -5.26 -15.33
N CYS A 171 -2.94 -5.25 -14.21
CA CYS A 171 -4.37 -4.98 -14.28
C CYS A 171 -4.68 -3.59 -14.89
N VAL A 172 -3.91 -2.55 -14.56
CA VAL A 172 -4.07 -1.21 -15.16
C VAL A 172 -3.83 -1.22 -16.65
N GLU A 173 -2.76 -1.91 -17.09
CA GLU A 173 -2.32 -1.95 -18.49
C GLU A 173 -3.24 -2.81 -19.38
N SER A 174 -3.92 -3.79 -18.79
CA SER A 174 -4.88 -4.65 -19.51
C SER A 174 -6.08 -3.88 -20.08
N PHE A 175 -6.36 -2.66 -19.58
CA PHE A 175 -7.45 -1.83 -20.09
C PHE A 175 -6.95 -0.74 -21.03
N PRO A 176 -7.59 -0.52 -22.20
CA PRO A 176 -7.19 0.52 -23.15
C PRO A 176 -7.28 1.91 -22.53
N GLY A 177 -6.53 2.87 -23.12
CA GLY A 177 -6.52 4.25 -22.65
C GLY A 177 -7.76 5.07 -23.05
N HIS A 178 -8.57 4.57 -23.98
CA HIS A 178 -9.69 5.31 -24.59
C HIS A 178 -10.89 4.40 -24.85
N ARG A 179 -12.07 5.01 -25.04
CA ARG A 179 -13.34 4.32 -25.36
C ARG A 179 -13.73 3.21 -24.37
N MET A 180 -13.49 3.46 -23.08
CA MET A 180 -13.92 2.54 -22.03
C MET A 180 -15.34 2.85 -21.56
N SER A 181 -16.07 1.81 -21.17
CA SER A 181 -17.30 1.98 -20.40
C SER A 181 -16.99 2.63 -19.04
N LYS A 182 -17.97 3.29 -18.43
CA LYS A 182 -17.80 3.85 -17.07
C LYS A 182 -17.33 2.79 -16.06
N ARG A 183 -17.78 1.55 -16.24
CA ARG A 183 -17.44 0.42 -15.37
C ARG A 183 -15.98 0.00 -15.51
N THR A 184 -15.50 -0.19 -16.74
CA THR A 184 -14.08 -0.52 -16.99
C THR A 184 -13.14 0.61 -16.63
N ALA A 185 -13.54 1.87 -16.85
CA ALA A 185 -12.80 3.03 -16.40
C ALA A 185 -12.65 3.05 -14.86
N ALA A 186 -13.71 2.72 -14.14
CA ALA A 186 -13.67 2.63 -12.67
C ALA A 186 -12.72 1.52 -12.18
N ILE A 187 -12.68 0.36 -12.85
CA ILE A 187 -11.71 -0.70 -12.56
C ILE A 187 -10.29 -0.17 -12.72
N LYS A 188 -9.99 0.44 -13.87
CA LYS A 188 -8.66 0.98 -14.16
C LYS A 188 -8.21 2.00 -13.12
N VAL A 189 -9.10 2.90 -12.70
CA VAL A 189 -8.82 3.90 -11.65
C VAL A 189 -8.53 3.22 -10.30
N LYS A 190 -9.32 2.21 -9.91
CA LYS A 190 -9.11 1.49 -8.66
C LYS A 190 -7.79 0.70 -8.67
N ALA A 191 -7.49 -0.04 -9.74
CA ALA A 191 -6.23 -0.77 -9.88
C ALA A 191 -5.02 0.18 -9.87
N LYS A 192 -5.11 1.32 -10.58
CA LYS A 192 -4.09 2.36 -10.56
C LYS A 192 -3.84 2.90 -9.14
N ASN A 193 -4.90 3.12 -8.37
CA ASN A 193 -4.76 3.55 -6.98
C ASN A 193 -4.04 2.51 -6.12
N VAL A 194 -4.29 1.20 -6.33
CA VAL A 194 -3.54 0.12 -5.67
C VAL A 194 -2.07 0.20 -6.03
N ALA A 195 -1.72 0.30 -7.32
CA ALA A 195 -0.33 0.39 -7.78
C ALA A 195 0.38 1.62 -7.16
N GLU A 196 -0.25 2.79 -7.17
CA GLU A 196 0.33 4.04 -6.66
C GLU A 196 0.58 4.01 -5.14
N VAL A 197 -0.38 3.51 -4.34
CA VAL A 197 -0.18 3.40 -2.89
C VAL A 197 0.85 2.32 -2.54
N THR A 198 0.92 1.23 -3.31
CA THR A 198 1.91 0.17 -3.13
C THR A 198 3.31 0.65 -3.49
N SER A 199 3.46 1.44 -4.56
CA SER A 199 4.72 2.12 -4.91
C SER A 199 5.22 3.02 -3.79
N ASN A 200 4.33 3.83 -3.19
CA ASN A 200 4.68 4.66 -2.05
C ASN A 200 5.10 3.83 -0.83
N ALA A 201 4.37 2.75 -0.54
CA ALA A 201 4.68 1.86 0.58
C ALA A 201 6.04 1.17 0.40
N LEU A 202 6.37 0.73 -0.82
CA LEU A 202 7.67 0.17 -1.17
C LEU A 202 8.80 1.19 -0.94
N ALA A 203 8.62 2.44 -1.39
CA ALA A 203 9.61 3.50 -1.19
C ALA A 203 9.85 3.80 0.30
N LEU A 204 8.79 3.80 1.12
CA LEU A 204 8.90 3.99 2.57
C LEU A 204 9.62 2.80 3.24
N PHE A 205 9.32 1.58 2.81
CA PHE A 205 10.00 0.39 3.31
C PHE A 205 11.48 0.35 2.91
N HIS A 206 11.82 0.69 1.67
CA HIS A 206 13.20 0.79 1.19
C HIS A 206 14.06 1.74 2.05
N ARG A 207 13.50 2.88 2.46
CA ARG A 207 14.20 3.82 3.36
C ARG A 207 14.44 3.25 4.74
N TYR A 208 13.50 2.48 5.25
CA TYR A 208 13.70 1.73 6.48
C TYR A 208 14.82 0.69 6.29
N ALA A 209 14.75 -0.12 5.24
CA ALA A 209 15.68 -1.21 4.94
C ALA A 209 17.12 -0.72 4.69
N SER A 210 17.30 0.40 3.98
CA SER A 210 18.61 0.94 3.63
C SER A 210 19.49 1.26 4.84
N ARG A 211 18.89 1.67 5.96
CA ARG A 211 19.62 1.95 7.21
C ARG A 211 20.28 0.68 7.78
N TYR A 212 19.59 -0.46 7.68
CA TYR A 212 20.12 -1.74 8.16
C TYR A 212 21.17 -2.32 7.23
N ARG A 213 21.02 -2.16 5.91
CA ARG A 213 22.04 -2.58 4.94
C ARG A 213 23.33 -1.81 5.12
N ALA A 214 23.27 -0.49 5.23
CA ALA A 214 24.43 0.34 5.50
C ALA A 214 25.14 -0.05 6.81
N ALA A 215 24.39 -0.34 7.87
CA ALA A 215 24.97 -0.78 9.14
C ALA A 215 25.60 -2.18 9.04
N ALA A 216 25.04 -3.10 8.24
CA ALA A 216 25.62 -4.43 7.99
C ALA A 216 26.92 -4.31 7.19
N GLU A 217 26.96 -3.50 6.16
CA GLU A 217 28.16 -3.23 5.35
C GLU A 217 29.29 -2.64 6.20
N ALA A 218 29.00 -1.66 7.07
CA ALA A 218 29.98 -1.06 7.98
C ALA A 218 30.58 -2.10 8.97
N ARG A 219 29.77 -3.05 9.46
CA ARG A 219 30.25 -4.13 10.32
C ARG A 219 31.20 -5.08 9.58
N ASN A 220 30.86 -5.42 8.34
CA ASN A 220 31.69 -6.33 7.54
C ASN A 220 33.03 -5.68 7.17
N ALA A 221 33.03 -4.39 6.83
CA ALA A 221 34.26 -3.64 6.60
C ALA A 221 35.22 -3.64 7.81
N ASN A 222 34.64 -3.47 9.04
CA ASN A 222 35.43 -3.48 10.26
C ASN A 222 35.96 -4.88 10.68
N LYS A 223 35.43 -5.98 10.14
CA LYS A 223 35.93 -7.33 10.42
C LYS A 223 37.12 -7.73 9.55
N HIS A 224 37.35 -7.02 8.45
CA HIS A 224 38.43 -7.31 7.48
C HIS A 224 39.64 -6.37 7.64
N ASN A 225 39.58 -5.39 8.56
CA ASN A 225 40.69 -4.55 9.01
C ASN A 225 41.18 -4.99 10.38
#